data_03d8f23b59e0d6f34b5d4b647d1c074b
#
_entry.id   03d8f23b59e0d6f34b5d4b647d1c074b
#
_cell.length_a   1.000
_cell.length_b   1.000
_cell.length_c   1.000
_cell.angle_alpha   90.00
_cell.angle_beta   90.00
_cell.angle_gamma   90.00
#
_symmetry.space_group_name_H-M   'P 1'
#
loop_
_entity.id
_entity.type
_entity.pdbx_description
1 polymer ?
#
loop_
_entity_poly.entity_id
_entity_poly.type
_entity_poly.pdbx_seq_one_letter_code
_entity_poly.pdbx_strand_id
1 'polypeptide(L)'
;MKHPVSSTVPSHVLPLIVLSQFAGTSVWFAGNAILPALQIQYQLPDSMLGNITTAVQSGFIIGTLVFALLSIADRFSPVQLFMCCALLAAVFNVMVIWAGNDIISLLTCRLLTGFFLAGVYPVGMKIAADWYAKGLGKALGFLVGALVAGKALPHLIKSTIQVDNWQQVMILTSIIAASGGLLIGLFLKNGSHRAKSAGLQKVNLVSLFKDKSFKASSFGYFGHMWELYSFWAFVPLMITWYNHFHASSIPVSFWSFVIIGVGCISCMIGGSISNRIGSAKVAWVSLIVSGICCLLSPLFFLASPGIFLICLMLWGCFVIADSPQFSALVSQTAPPVTKGTALTLVTSIGFAITIVSIETLNLIWNRFMSDDVAKYWLLPVLAIGPVFGLFHMKSLVQKN
;
A
#
# COMPACT_ATOMS: atom_id res chain seq x y z
N MET A 1 20.41 40.93 7.66
CA MET A 1 19.94 40.44 6.35
C MET A 1 20.38 38.99 6.22
N LYS A 2 19.44 38.02 6.37
CA LYS A 2 19.74 36.62 6.09
C LYS A 2 19.51 36.42 4.61
N HIS A 3 20.58 36.10 3.86
CA HIS A 3 20.49 35.72 2.46
C HIS A 3 19.49 34.56 2.29
N PRO A 4 18.59 34.60 1.30
CA PRO A 4 17.78 33.45 1.01
C PRO A 4 18.71 32.38 0.42
N VAL A 5 18.94 31.34 1.22
CA VAL A 5 19.61 30.12 0.72
C VAL A 5 18.63 29.46 -0.28
N SER A 6 18.85 29.74 -1.57
CA SER A 6 18.25 28.93 -2.63
C SER A 6 18.96 27.58 -2.63
N SER A 7 18.67 26.74 -1.66
CA SER A 7 19.21 25.40 -1.62
C SER A 7 18.46 24.56 -2.64
N THR A 8 19.01 24.46 -3.84
CA THR A 8 18.62 23.41 -4.79
C THR A 8 18.82 22.07 -4.07
N VAL A 9 17.76 21.27 -3.99
CA VAL A 9 17.85 19.92 -3.39
C VAL A 9 18.90 19.12 -4.17
N PRO A 10 19.90 18.53 -3.50
CA PRO A 10 20.90 17.72 -4.18
C PRO A 10 20.26 16.59 -4.99
N SER A 11 20.80 16.32 -6.18
CA SER A 11 20.20 15.36 -7.13
C SER A 11 20.09 13.92 -6.61
N HIS A 12 20.96 13.52 -5.67
CA HIS A 12 20.99 12.19 -5.08
C HIS A 12 19.88 11.96 -4.02
N VAL A 13 19.25 13.02 -3.49
CA VAL A 13 18.28 12.91 -2.39
C VAL A 13 17.06 12.09 -2.80
N LEU A 14 16.42 12.45 -3.93
CA LEU A 14 15.22 11.75 -4.37
C LEU A 14 15.49 10.28 -4.71
N PRO A 15 16.52 9.92 -5.51
CA PRO A 15 16.88 8.53 -5.75
C PRO A 15 17.12 7.72 -4.47
N LEU A 16 17.83 8.28 -3.48
CA LEU A 16 18.08 7.61 -2.21
C LEU A 16 16.79 7.30 -1.46
N ILE A 17 15.90 8.30 -1.32
CA ILE A 17 14.62 8.10 -0.62
C ILE A 17 13.76 7.07 -1.37
N VAL A 18 13.68 7.16 -2.70
CA VAL A 18 12.87 6.28 -3.55
C VAL A 18 13.37 4.84 -3.47
N LEU A 19 14.68 4.61 -3.63
CA LEU A 19 15.28 3.28 -3.54
C LEU A 19 15.12 2.67 -2.14
N SER A 20 15.34 3.48 -1.09
CA SER A 20 15.15 3.01 0.29
C SER A 20 13.68 2.69 0.59
N GLN A 21 12.74 3.49 0.06
CA GLN A 21 11.30 3.25 0.18
C GLN A 21 10.89 1.96 -0.51
N PHE A 22 11.34 1.76 -1.76
CA PHE A 22 11.15 0.52 -2.52
C PHE A 22 11.66 -0.69 -1.73
N ALA A 23 12.91 -0.63 -1.29
CA ALA A 23 13.55 -1.72 -0.56
C ALA A 23 12.87 -1.99 0.79
N GLY A 24 12.62 -0.94 1.59
CA GLY A 24 12.01 -1.08 2.92
C GLY A 24 10.57 -1.64 2.89
N THR A 25 9.83 -1.43 1.79
CA THR A 25 8.46 -1.95 1.66
C THR A 25 8.35 -3.34 1.03
N SER A 26 9.47 -3.93 0.58
CA SER A 26 9.52 -5.27 -0.03
C SER A 26 9.04 -6.39 0.90
N VAL A 27 9.12 -6.22 2.20
CA VAL A 27 8.66 -7.21 3.18
C VAL A 27 7.15 -7.23 3.40
N TRP A 28 6.39 -6.27 2.84
CA TRP A 28 4.96 -6.13 3.10
C TRP A 28 4.18 -7.37 2.66
N PHE A 29 4.28 -7.74 1.39
CA PHE A 29 3.58 -8.90 0.81
C PHE A 29 4.46 -10.17 0.74
N ALA A 30 5.60 -10.20 1.43
CA ALA A 30 6.47 -11.39 1.43
C ALA A 30 5.73 -12.63 1.95
N GLY A 31 4.95 -12.51 3.04
CA GLY A 31 4.13 -13.59 3.55
C GLY A 31 3.06 -14.09 2.56
N ASN A 32 2.43 -13.17 1.83
CA ASN A 32 1.43 -13.51 0.82
C ASN A 32 2.07 -14.28 -0.36
N ALA A 33 3.27 -13.87 -0.80
CA ALA A 33 3.96 -14.51 -1.91
C ALA A 33 4.35 -15.97 -1.61
N ILE A 34 4.65 -16.29 -0.34
CA ILE A 34 5.06 -17.64 0.08
C ILE A 34 3.91 -18.49 0.62
N LEU A 35 2.72 -17.91 0.80
CA LEU A 35 1.59 -18.59 1.44
C LEU A 35 1.25 -19.95 0.83
N PRO A 36 1.20 -20.14 -0.50
CA PRO A 36 0.91 -21.48 -1.06
C PRO A 36 1.92 -22.54 -0.64
N ALA A 37 3.20 -22.19 -0.51
CA ALA A 37 4.23 -23.11 -0.05
C ALA A 37 4.07 -23.42 1.46
N LEU A 38 3.72 -22.44 2.29
CA LEU A 38 3.42 -22.64 3.71
C LEU A 38 2.18 -23.51 3.91
N GLN A 39 1.15 -23.32 3.10
CA GLN A 39 -0.08 -24.13 3.15
C GLN A 39 0.21 -25.61 2.86
N ILE A 40 1.02 -25.88 1.84
CA ILE A 40 1.43 -27.27 1.51
C ILE A 40 2.30 -27.85 2.62
N GLN A 41 3.32 -27.13 3.08
CA GLN A 41 4.31 -27.66 4.02
C GLN A 41 3.73 -27.85 5.43
N TYR A 42 2.89 -26.95 5.90
CA TYR A 42 2.37 -26.92 7.28
C TYR A 42 0.88 -27.19 7.38
N GLN A 43 0.23 -27.55 6.28
CA GLN A 43 -1.22 -27.83 6.19
C GLN A 43 -2.07 -26.69 6.77
N LEU A 44 -1.68 -25.45 6.44
CA LEU A 44 -2.39 -24.27 6.95
C LEU A 44 -3.76 -24.12 6.24
N PRO A 45 -4.77 -23.64 6.95
CA PRO A 45 -6.11 -23.45 6.39
C PRO A 45 -6.14 -22.35 5.31
N ASP A 46 -7.11 -22.42 4.41
CA ASP A 46 -7.28 -21.45 3.31
C ASP A 46 -7.54 -20.02 3.81
N SER A 47 -8.08 -19.86 5.02
CA SER A 47 -8.27 -18.57 5.69
C SER A 47 -6.97 -17.82 5.99
N MET A 48 -5.81 -18.49 5.89
CA MET A 48 -4.51 -17.86 6.19
C MET A 48 -4.17 -16.69 5.28
N LEU A 49 -4.74 -16.59 4.07
CA LEU A 49 -4.54 -15.41 3.20
C LEU A 49 -5.03 -14.13 3.90
N GLY A 50 -6.25 -14.16 4.43
CA GLY A 50 -6.78 -13.05 5.21
C GLY A 50 -5.92 -12.80 6.45
N ASN A 51 -5.68 -13.83 7.27
CA ASN A 51 -4.97 -13.72 8.53
C ASN A 51 -3.55 -13.12 8.39
N ILE A 52 -2.75 -13.58 7.42
CA ILE A 52 -1.38 -13.05 7.17
C ILE A 52 -1.44 -11.59 6.74
N THR A 53 -2.36 -11.24 5.86
CA THR A 53 -2.50 -9.86 5.36
C THR A 53 -3.01 -8.94 6.47
N THR A 54 -4.03 -9.36 7.19
CA THR A 54 -4.61 -8.63 8.33
C THR A 54 -3.60 -8.42 9.45
N ALA A 55 -2.75 -9.40 9.75
CA ALA A 55 -1.70 -9.26 10.76
C ALA A 55 -0.72 -8.12 10.43
N VAL A 56 -0.21 -8.06 9.20
CA VAL A 56 0.68 -6.98 8.76
C VAL A 56 -0.04 -5.63 8.81
N GLN A 57 -1.28 -5.57 8.37
CA GLN A 57 -2.05 -4.32 8.35
C GLN A 57 -2.40 -3.83 9.75
N SER A 58 -2.79 -4.73 10.65
CA SER A 58 -3.04 -4.41 12.06
C SER A 58 -1.77 -3.87 12.72
N GLY A 59 -0.64 -4.51 12.48
CA GLY A 59 0.65 -4.02 12.95
C GLY A 59 0.94 -2.61 12.42
N PHE A 60 0.72 -2.36 11.12
CA PHE A 60 0.92 -1.05 10.52
C PHE A 60 0.01 0.03 11.12
N ILE A 61 -1.27 -0.28 11.37
CA ILE A 61 -2.21 0.65 12.02
C ILE A 61 -1.73 0.99 13.43
N ILE A 62 -1.42 -0.04 14.23
CA ILE A 62 -0.96 0.15 15.61
C ILE A 62 0.35 0.96 15.61
N GLY A 63 1.31 0.62 14.76
CA GLY A 63 2.56 1.34 14.62
C GLY A 63 2.35 2.80 14.21
N THR A 64 1.51 3.06 13.22
CA THR A 64 1.19 4.42 12.74
C THR A 64 0.57 5.26 13.86
N LEU A 65 -0.38 4.70 14.61
CA LEU A 65 -1.00 5.38 15.75
C LEU A 65 0.00 5.64 16.87
N VAL A 66 0.80 4.65 17.26
CA VAL A 66 1.84 4.80 18.29
C VAL A 66 2.86 5.86 17.89
N PHE A 67 3.36 5.82 16.66
CA PHE A 67 4.36 6.77 16.17
C PHE A 67 3.82 8.20 16.09
N ALA A 68 2.56 8.35 15.72
CA ALA A 68 1.89 9.64 15.68
C ALA A 68 1.58 10.18 17.09
N LEU A 69 0.99 9.35 17.97
CA LEU A 69 0.66 9.73 19.35
C LEU A 69 1.91 10.15 20.14
N LEU A 70 2.99 9.43 19.99
CA LEU A 70 4.26 9.75 20.63
C LEU A 70 5.10 10.77 19.87
N SER A 71 4.64 11.23 18.69
CA SER A 71 5.36 12.16 17.80
C SER A 71 6.81 11.71 17.52
N ILE A 72 7.01 10.39 17.32
CA ILE A 72 8.35 9.77 17.26
C ILE A 72 9.16 10.37 16.11
N ALA A 73 8.57 10.52 14.93
CA ALA A 73 9.25 11.07 13.75
C ALA A 73 9.61 12.58 13.88
N ASP A 74 9.05 13.27 14.86
CA ASP A 74 9.35 14.68 15.13
C ASP A 74 10.41 14.84 16.21
N ARG A 75 10.40 13.93 17.20
CA ARG A 75 11.36 13.93 18.32
C ARG A 75 12.71 13.39 17.87
N PHE A 76 12.73 12.31 17.09
CA PHE A 76 13.95 11.67 16.62
C PHE A 76 14.26 12.07 15.17
N SER A 77 15.47 11.75 14.71
CA SER A 77 15.84 11.90 13.30
C SER A 77 14.96 10.99 12.42
N PRO A 78 14.18 11.53 11.47
CA PRO A 78 13.37 10.71 10.60
C PRO A 78 14.21 9.71 9.79
N VAL A 79 15.43 10.08 9.39
CA VAL A 79 16.36 9.21 8.67
C VAL A 79 16.79 8.02 9.52
N GLN A 80 17.17 8.26 10.79
CA GLN A 80 17.55 7.20 11.71
C GLN A 80 16.35 6.33 12.09
N LEU A 81 15.18 6.94 12.28
CA LEU A 81 13.94 6.21 12.55
C LEU A 81 13.59 5.27 11.41
N PHE A 82 13.67 5.74 10.16
CA PHE A 82 13.46 4.90 8.98
C PHE A 82 14.44 3.71 8.97
N MET A 83 15.74 3.97 9.18
CA MET A 83 16.77 2.93 9.22
C MET A 83 16.46 1.86 10.29
N CYS A 84 16.25 2.28 11.53
CA CYS A 84 15.96 1.35 12.64
C CYS A 84 14.69 0.52 12.36
N CYS A 85 13.64 1.17 11.86
CA CYS A 85 12.38 0.49 11.56
C CYS A 85 12.51 -0.48 10.37
N ALA A 86 13.26 -0.12 9.32
CA ALA A 86 13.51 -1.02 8.19
C ALA A 86 14.32 -2.25 8.62
N LEU A 87 15.32 -2.09 9.48
CA LEU A 87 16.10 -3.18 10.04
C LEU A 87 15.25 -4.11 10.91
N LEU A 88 14.41 -3.54 11.79
CA LEU A 88 13.52 -4.34 12.65
C LEU A 88 12.44 -5.04 11.83
N ALA A 89 11.87 -4.38 10.83
CA ALA A 89 10.92 -5.01 9.91
C ALA A 89 11.58 -6.19 9.16
N ALA A 90 12.83 -6.05 8.74
CA ALA A 90 13.60 -7.12 8.09
C ALA A 90 13.85 -8.29 9.06
N VAL A 91 14.19 -8.03 10.32
CA VAL A 91 14.39 -9.06 11.34
C VAL A 91 13.10 -9.85 11.56
N PHE A 92 11.97 -9.18 11.84
CA PHE A 92 10.71 -9.90 12.05
C PHE A 92 10.20 -10.59 10.78
N ASN A 93 10.51 -10.06 9.61
CA ASN A 93 10.18 -10.73 8.35
C ASN A 93 10.96 -12.04 8.19
N VAL A 94 12.28 -12.06 8.43
CA VAL A 94 13.07 -13.29 8.31
C VAL A 94 12.77 -14.29 9.44
N MET A 95 12.36 -13.85 10.62
CA MET A 95 11.97 -14.72 11.73
C MET A 95 10.80 -15.65 11.39
N VAL A 96 10.00 -15.34 10.39
CA VAL A 96 8.95 -16.23 9.86
C VAL A 96 9.52 -17.62 9.50
N ILE A 97 10.78 -17.72 9.12
CA ILE A 97 11.44 -19.00 8.78
C ILE A 97 11.44 -19.96 9.97
N TRP A 98 11.60 -19.43 11.17
CA TRP A 98 11.64 -20.21 12.42
C TRP A 98 10.29 -20.29 13.13
N ALA A 99 9.29 -19.51 12.68
CA ALA A 99 7.92 -19.61 13.21
C ALA A 99 7.29 -20.99 12.92
N GLY A 100 7.76 -21.66 11.86
CA GLY A 100 7.38 -23.02 11.53
C GLY A 100 5.86 -23.17 11.32
N ASN A 101 5.29 -24.19 11.95
CA ASN A 101 3.86 -24.49 11.95
C ASN A 101 3.06 -23.80 13.06
N ASP A 102 3.71 -22.99 13.91
CA ASP A 102 3.03 -22.23 14.93
C ASP A 102 2.39 -20.95 14.32
N ILE A 103 1.09 -21.01 14.11
CA ILE A 103 0.30 -19.91 13.54
C ILE A 103 0.44 -18.62 14.36
N ILE A 104 0.50 -18.72 15.69
CA ILE A 104 0.60 -17.54 16.56
C ILE A 104 1.95 -16.84 16.35
N SER A 105 3.04 -17.59 16.32
CA SER A 105 4.38 -17.04 16.04
C SER A 105 4.46 -16.45 14.64
N LEU A 106 3.90 -17.12 13.63
CA LEU A 106 3.82 -16.62 12.25
C LEU A 106 3.09 -15.27 12.18
N LEU A 107 1.89 -15.20 12.73
CA LEU A 107 1.07 -13.98 12.72
C LEU A 107 1.69 -12.87 13.56
N THR A 108 2.35 -13.20 14.68
CA THR A 108 3.09 -12.23 15.52
C THR A 108 4.26 -11.62 14.75
N CYS A 109 5.06 -12.45 14.06
CA CYS A 109 6.14 -11.93 13.21
C CYS A 109 5.61 -11.01 12.10
N ARG A 110 4.47 -11.35 11.47
CA ARG A 110 3.84 -10.52 10.46
C ARG A 110 3.29 -9.22 11.03
N LEU A 111 2.67 -9.25 12.20
CA LEU A 111 2.19 -8.07 12.92
C LEU A 111 3.35 -7.13 13.26
N LEU A 112 4.45 -7.65 13.81
CA LEU A 112 5.63 -6.85 14.14
C LEU A 112 6.32 -6.30 12.88
N THR A 113 6.39 -7.07 11.80
CA THR A 113 6.83 -6.55 10.50
C THR A 113 5.99 -5.33 10.10
N GLY A 114 4.66 -5.42 10.19
CA GLY A 114 3.74 -4.32 9.89
C GLY A 114 3.93 -3.12 10.81
N PHE A 115 4.10 -3.36 12.12
CA PHE A 115 4.33 -2.31 13.11
C PHE A 115 5.56 -1.44 12.75
N PHE A 116 6.66 -2.07 12.39
CA PHE A 116 7.87 -1.33 12.01
C PHE A 116 7.78 -0.72 10.61
N LEU A 117 6.98 -1.28 9.69
CA LEU A 117 6.71 -0.63 8.40
C LEU A 117 6.02 0.74 8.54
N ALA A 118 5.35 1.01 9.66
CA ALA A 118 4.83 2.35 9.99
C ALA A 118 5.95 3.39 10.16
N GLY A 119 7.16 2.96 10.54
CA GLY A 119 8.36 3.81 10.58
C GLY A 119 9.10 3.88 9.24
N VAL A 120 8.65 3.16 8.22
CA VAL A 120 9.24 3.18 6.88
C VAL A 120 8.43 4.08 5.94
N TYR A 121 7.19 3.72 5.60
CA TYR A 121 6.44 4.42 4.57
C TYR A 121 6.04 5.86 4.96
N PRO A 122 5.35 6.13 6.07
CA PRO A 122 5.01 7.50 6.46
C PRO A 122 6.24 8.36 6.77
N VAL A 123 7.28 7.74 7.34
CA VAL A 123 8.53 8.44 7.66
C VAL A 123 9.31 8.78 6.39
N GLY A 124 9.30 7.92 5.36
CA GLY A 124 9.85 8.22 4.05
C GLY A 124 9.19 9.44 3.39
N MET A 125 7.86 9.54 3.48
CA MET A 125 7.11 10.72 3.01
C MET A 125 7.50 11.98 3.81
N LYS A 126 7.70 11.86 5.12
CA LYS A 126 8.17 12.97 5.96
C LYS A 126 9.58 13.41 5.58
N ILE A 127 10.51 12.47 5.36
CA ILE A 127 11.86 12.79 4.90
C ILE A 127 11.80 13.57 3.58
N ALA A 128 10.97 13.15 2.62
CA ALA A 128 10.77 13.90 1.39
C ALA A 128 10.23 15.30 1.66
N ALA A 129 9.24 15.46 2.54
CA ALA A 129 8.69 16.75 2.90
C ALA A 129 9.73 17.68 3.61
N ASP A 130 10.65 17.11 4.37
CA ASP A 130 11.73 17.84 5.02
C ASP A 130 12.81 18.35 4.03
N TRP A 131 12.91 17.73 2.83
CA TRP A 131 13.82 18.14 1.77
C TRP A 131 13.17 19.03 0.71
N TYR A 132 11.89 18.81 0.37
CA TYR A 132 11.22 19.44 -0.76
C TYR A 132 10.17 20.48 -0.33
N ALA A 133 10.57 21.75 -0.26
CA ALA A 133 9.61 22.86 -0.08
C ALA A 133 8.77 23.11 -1.36
N LYS A 134 9.37 22.88 -2.54
CA LYS A 134 8.72 22.94 -3.86
C LYS A 134 8.85 21.60 -4.57
N GLY A 135 7.84 21.19 -5.33
CA GLY A 135 7.85 19.92 -6.07
C GLY A 135 7.60 18.68 -5.21
N LEU A 136 7.14 18.83 -3.97
CA LEU A 136 6.83 17.72 -3.06
C LEU A 136 5.86 16.71 -3.68
N GLY A 137 4.84 17.17 -4.42
CA GLY A 137 3.87 16.28 -5.06
C GLY A 137 4.52 15.29 -6.04
N LYS A 138 5.53 15.75 -6.82
CA LYS A 138 6.31 14.87 -7.69
C LYS A 138 7.11 13.84 -6.88
N ALA A 139 7.78 14.27 -5.81
CA ALA A 139 8.55 13.38 -4.94
C ALA A 139 7.64 12.32 -4.28
N LEU A 140 6.46 12.71 -3.79
CA LEU A 140 5.48 11.79 -3.22
C LEU A 140 4.94 10.79 -4.25
N GLY A 141 4.72 11.21 -5.50
CA GLY A 141 4.34 10.30 -6.60
C GLY A 141 5.38 9.21 -6.82
N PHE A 142 6.67 9.55 -6.83
CA PHE A 142 7.76 8.57 -6.91
C PHE A 142 7.82 7.65 -5.68
N LEU A 143 7.57 8.19 -4.47
CA LEU A 143 7.58 7.39 -3.25
C LEU A 143 6.41 6.38 -3.20
N VAL A 144 5.22 6.79 -3.62
CA VAL A 144 4.07 5.86 -3.71
C VAL A 144 4.33 4.82 -4.79
N GLY A 145 4.88 5.21 -5.94
CA GLY A 145 5.33 4.26 -6.96
C GLY A 145 6.36 3.25 -6.42
N ALA A 146 7.35 3.71 -5.66
CA ALA A 146 8.34 2.85 -5.01
C ALA A 146 7.70 1.90 -3.97
N LEU A 147 6.72 2.36 -3.20
CA LEU A 147 5.93 1.53 -2.30
C LEU A 147 5.24 0.38 -3.07
N VAL A 148 4.61 0.69 -4.21
CA VAL A 148 3.90 -0.30 -5.04
C VAL A 148 4.88 -1.32 -5.60
N ALA A 149 5.99 -0.87 -6.19
CA ALA A 149 7.02 -1.74 -6.73
C ALA A 149 7.65 -2.63 -5.64
N GLY A 150 7.89 -2.06 -4.44
CA GLY A 150 8.38 -2.81 -3.29
C GLY A 150 7.42 -3.91 -2.86
N LYS A 151 6.12 -3.61 -2.79
CA LYS A 151 5.09 -4.61 -2.46
C LYS A 151 4.96 -5.72 -3.51
N ALA A 152 5.20 -5.41 -4.78
CA ALA A 152 5.17 -6.40 -5.85
C ALA A 152 6.42 -7.30 -5.86
N LEU A 153 7.56 -6.82 -5.37
CA LEU A 153 8.86 -7.49 -5.46
C LEU A 153 8.90 -8.92 -4.92
N PRO A 154 8.25 -9.29 -3.80
CA PRO A 154 8.24 -10.66 -3.30
C PRO A 154 7.71 -11.67 -4.34
N HIS A 155 6.74 -11.27 -5.15
CA HIS A 155 6.18 -12.11 -6.21
C HIS A 155 7.19 -12.30 -7.35
N LEU A 156 7.98 -11.28 -7.69
CA LEU A 156 9.07 -11.41 -8.66
C LEU A 156 10.14 -12.38 -8.15
N ILE A 157 10.59 -12.20 -6.91
CA ILE A 157 11.57 -13.08 -6.28
C ILE A 157 11.03 -14.52 -6.29
N LYS A 158 9.77 -14.73 -5.90
CA LYS A 158 9.14 -16.04 -5.90
C LYS A 158 9.07 -16.66 -7.31
N SER A 159 8.91 -15.86 -8.36
CA SER A 159 8.86 -16.36 -9.73
C SER A 159 10.19 -16.93 -10.24
N THR A 160 11.31 -16.54 -9.61
CA THR A 160 12.67 -16.98 -9.98
C THR A 160 13.21 -18.10 -9.09
N ILE A 161 12.52 -18.43 -8.00
CA ILE A 161 12.94 -19.42 -7.00
C ILE A 161 12.05 -20.66 -7.13
N GLN A 162 12.64 -21.84 -6.96
CA GLN A 162 11.88 -23.11 -6.93
C GLN A 162 10.88 -23.14 -5.76
N VAL A 163 9.75 -23.82 -5.95
CA VAL A 163 8.61 -23.82 -5.02
C VAL A 163 9.00 -24.21 -3.60
N ASP A 164 9.96 -25.14 -3.45
CA ASP A 164 10.35 -25.71 -2.15
C ASP A 164 11.25 -24.78 -1.31
N ASN A 165 11.77 -23.69 -1.89
CA ASN A 165 12.71 -22.77 -1.25
C ASN A 165 12.04 -21.42 -0.85
N TRP A 166 10.84 -21.46 -0.30
CA TRP A 166 10.14 -20.24 0.11
C TRP A 166 10.94 -19.38 1.13
N GLN A 167 11.80 -20.02 1.92
CA GLN A 167 12.68 -19.35 2.88
C GLN A 167 13.59 -18.32 2.19
N GLN A 168 14.05 -18.60 0.96
CA GLN A 168 14.87 -17.66 0.18
C GLN A 168 14.12 -16.37 -0.14
N VAL A 169 12.79 -16.41 -0.36
CA VAL A 169 11.99 -15.20 -0.56
C VAL A 169 12.02 -14.33 0.70
N MET A 170 11.87 -14.95 1.89
CA MET A 170 11.93 -14.24 3.16
C MET A 170 13.31 -13.64 3.43
N ILE A 171 14.38 -14.41 3.15
CA ILE A 171 15.77 -13.94 3.31
C ILE A 171 16.06 -12.78 2.36
N LEU A 172 15.77 -12.93 1.07
CA LEU A 172 16.08 -11.91 0.07
C LEU A 172 15.31 -10.61 0.30
N THR A 173 14.00 -10.70 0.59
CA THR A 173 13.20 -9.50 0.92
C THR A 173 13.71 -8.82 2.18
N SER A 174 14.16 -9.58 3.19
CA SER A 174 14.72 -9.02 4.42
C SER A 174 16.08 -8.35 4.17
N ILE A 175 16.97 -8.96 3.37
CA ILE A 175 18.25 -8.35 2.99
C ILE A 175 18.00 -7.05 2.22
N ILE A 176 17.06 -7.04 1.27
CA ILE A 176 16.71 -5.86 0.49
C ILE A 176 16.19 -4.75 1.41
N ALA A 177 15.26 -5.08 2.32
CA ALA A 177 14.70 -4.10 3.27
C ALA A 177 15.78 -3.53 4.21
N ALA A 178 16.64 -4.38 4.75
CA ALA A 178 17.76 -3.96 5.59
C ALA A 178 18.74 -3.07 4.82
N SER A 179 19.07 -3.43 3.57
CA SER A 179 19.93 -2.63 2.70
C SER A 179 19.33 -1.25 2.42
N GLY A 180 18.02 -1.17 2.17
CA GLY A 180 17.32 0.11 2.01
C GLY A 180 17.35 0.99 3.27
N GLY A 181 17.20 0.37 4.45
CA GLY A 181 17.35 1.05 5.72
C GLY A 181 18.77 1.59 5.94
N LEU A 182 19.79 0.78 5.69
CA LEU A 182 21.19 1.20 5.76
C LEU A 182 21.54 2.27 4.73
N LEU A 183 21.03 2.13 3.51
CA LEU A 183 21.25 3.10 2.44
C LEU A 183 20.79 4.50 2.85
N ILE A 184 19.59 4.65 3.35
CA ILE A 184 19.07 5.97 3.76
C ILE A 184 19.80 6.46 5.03
N GLY A 185 20.04 5.58 6.00
CA GLY A 185 20.64 5.94 7.29
C GLY A 185 22.08 6.40 7.19
N LEU A 186 22.86 5.83 6.27
CA LEU A 186 24.29 6.13 6.10
C LEU A 186 24.55 7.28 5.11
N PHE A 187 23.73 7.41 4.06
CA PHE A 187 24.00 8.34 2.96
C PHE A 187 23.09 9.56 2.92
N LEU A 188 22.00 9.61 3.71
CA LEU A 188 21.11 10.76 3.74
C LEU A 188 21.16 11.48 5.08
N LYS A 189 21.21 12.81 5.03
CA LYS A 189 21.05 13.68 6.21
C LYS A 189 19.59 14.13 6.34
N ASN A 190 19.22 14.63 7.53
CA ASN A 190 17.90 15.24 7.70
C ASN A 190 17.74 16.46 6.80
N GLY A 191 16.54 16.67 6.28
CA GLY A 191 16.24 17.79 5.38
C GLY A 191 16.30 19.16 6.07
N SER A 192 16.60 20.18 5.27
CA SER A 192 16.75 21.57 5.74
C SER A 192 15.44 22.23 6.18
N HIS A 193 14.30 21.71 5.74
CA HIS A 193 12.96 22.21 6.08
C HIS A 193 12.31 21.44 7.23
N ARG A 194 13.08 20.66 7.99
CA ARG A 194 12.59 19.93 9.14
C ARG A 194 12.01 20.87 10.18
N ALA A 195 10.68 20.89 10.31
CA ALA A 195 9.99 21.58 11.37
C ALA A 195 9.87 20.69 12.61
N LYS A 196 10.09 21.23 13.81
CA LYS A 196 9.68 20.57 15.05
C LYS A 196 8.17 20.58 15.10
N SER A 197 7.54 19.42 15.13
CA SER A 197 6.08 19.33 15.24
C SER A 197 5.63 19.78 16.63
N ALA A 198 4.48 20.44 16.68
CA ALA A 198 3.79 20.75 17.94
C ALA A 198 3.18 19.52 18.63
N GLY A 199 3.45 18.30 18.12
CA GLY A 199 2.83 17.06 18.56
C GLY A 199 1.39 16.90 18.06
N LEU A 200 0.75 15.78 18.43
CA LEU A 200 -0.68 15.60 18.16
C LEU A 200 -1.47 16.64 18.95
N GLN A 201 -2.04 17.60 18.23
CA GLN A 201 -2.95 18.55 18.82
C GLN A 201 -4.23 17.81 19.25
N LYS A 202 -4.77 18.14 20.44
CA LYS A 202 -6.10 17.66 20.85
C LYS A 202 -7.14 18.25 19.90
N VAL A 203 -7.41 17.52 18.82
CA VAL A 203 -8.41 17.91 17.81
C VAL A 203 -9.68 17.16 18.12
N ASN A 204 -10.80 17.85 18.11
CA ASN A 204 -12.07 17.16 18.03
C ASN A 204 -12.19 16.54 16.63
N LEU A 205 -11.86 15.25 16.54
CA LEU A 205 -11.81 14.51 15.27
C LEU A 205 -13.16 14.55 14.53
N VAL A 206 -14.26 14.55 15.27
CA VAL A 206 -15.62 14.66 14.70
C VAL A 206 -15.81 16.01 14.02
N SER A 207 -15.17 17.08 14.52
CA SER A 207 -15.28 18.41 13.90
C SER A 207 -14.63 18.49 12.52
N LEU A 208 -13.60 17.69 12.23
CA LEU A 208 -12.97 17.63 10.91
C LEU A 208 -13.96 17.16 9.83
N PHE A 209 -14.77 16.14 10.14
CA PHE A 209 -15.76 15.61 9.22
C PHE A 209 -17.01 16.50 9.04
N LYS A 210 -17.13 17.64 9.75
CA LYS A 210 -18.16 18.66 9.46
C LYS A 210 -17.83 19.45 8.21
N ASP A 211 -16.54 19.62 7.87
CA ASP A 211 -16.15 20.24 6.60
C ASP A 211 -16.49 19.31 5.42
N LYS A 212 -17.27 19.83 4.48
CA LYS A 212 -17.76 19.05 3.33
C LYS A 212 -16.63 18.57 2.42
N SER A 213 -15.60 19.39 2.23
CA SER A 213 -14.47 19.05 1.35
C SER A 213 -13.56 18.01 1.99
N PHE A 214 -13.27 18.16 3.29
CA PHE A 214 -12.51 17.17 4.06
C PHE A 214 -13.24 15.81 4.11
N LYS A 215 -14.54 15.84 4.40
CA LYS A 215 -15.39 14.64 4.40
C LYS A 215 -15.36 13.93 3.05
N ALA A 216 -15.53 14.68 1.95
CA ALA A 216 -15.53 14.11 0.60
C ALA A 216 -14.17 13.51 0.23
N SER A 217 -13.06 14.18 0.55
CA SER A 217 -11.70 13.67 0.33
C SER A 217 -11.43 12.39 1.13
N SER A 218 -11.83 12.38 2.41
CA SER A 218 -11.64 11.22 3.30
C SER A 218 -12.49 10.03 2.88
N PHE A 219 -13.75 10.25 2.51
CA PHE A 219 -14.65 9.16 2.10
C PHE A 219 -14.28 8.62 0.72
N GLY A 220 -13.77 9.46 -0.19
CA GLY A 220 -13.14 9.00 -1.42
C GLY A 220 -11.97 8.05 -1.13
N TYR A 221 -11.08 8.44 -0.22
CA TYR A 221 -9.96 7.61 0.23
C TYR A 221 -10.44 6.29 0.86
N PHE A 222 -11.49 6.32 1.68
CA PHE A 222 -12.04 5.09 2.29
C PHE A 222 -12.60 4.12 1.24
N GLY A 223 -13.27 4.65 0.22
CA GLY A 223 -13.72 3.85 -0.91
C GLY A 223 -12.57 3.21 -1.69
N HIS A 224 -11.51 3.97 -1.98
CA HIS A 224 -10.28 3.47 -2.58
C HIS A 224 -9.64 2.35 -1.74
N MET A 225 -9.54 2.54 -0.42
CA MET A 225 -8.91 1.58 0.48
C MET A 225 -9.69 0.27 0.62
N TRP A 226 -11.02 0.28 0.46
CA TRP A 226 -11.84 -0.93 0.42
C TRP A 226 -11.42 -1.86 -0.72
N GLU A 227 -11.07 -1.31 -1.87
CA GLU A 227 -10.72 -2.07 -3.07
C GLU A 227 -9.25 -2.49 -3.10
N LEU A 228 -8.34 -1.54 -2.87
CA LEU A 228 -6.93 -1.64 -3.20
C LEU A 228 -6.23 -2.88 -2.64
N TYR A 229 -6.24 -3.05 -1.32
CA TYR A 229 -5.46 -4.12 -0.68
C TYR A 229 -6.11 -5.48 -0.85
N SER A 230 -7.43 -5.53 -0.97
CA SER A 230 -8.15 -6.75 -1.31
C SER A 230 -7.81 -7.20 -2.73
N PHE A 231 -7.79 -6.29 -3.71
CA PHE A 231 -7.33 -6.60 -5.05
C PHE A 231 -5.91 -7.19 -5.03
N TRP A 232 -4.95 -6.50 -4.40
CA TRP A 232 -3.57 -6.97 -4.36
C TRP A 232 -3.40 -8.33 -3.66
N ALA A 233 -4.09 -8.55 -2.55
CA ALA A 233 -4.02 -9.82 -1.82
C ALA A 233 -4.58 -10.99 -2.64
N PHE A 234 -5.62 -10.73 -3.45
CA PHE A 234 -6.31 -11.75 -4.21
C PHE A 234 -5.81 -11.94 -5.64
N VAL A 235 -4.95 -11.06 -6.20
CA VAL A 235 -4.38 -11.23 -7.54
C VAL A 235 -3.75 -12.60 -7.76
N PRO A 236 -2.88 -13.16 -6.88
CA PRO A 236 -2.34 -14.49 -7.08
C PRO A 236 -3.43 -15.56 -7.12
N LEU A 237 -4.43 -15.42 -6.27
CA LEU A 237 -5.55 -16.37 -6.17
C LEU A 237 -6.45 -16.32 -7.42
N MET A 238 -6.71 -15.11 -7.96
CA MET A 238 -7.44 -14.94 -9.22
C MET A 238 -6.76 -15.66 -10.38
N ILE A 239 -5.42 -15.54 -10.49
CA ILE A 239 -4.66 -16.21 -11.55
C ILE A 239 -4.64 -17.73 -11.35
N THR A 240 -4.44 -18.19 -10.10
CA THR A 240 -4.48 -19.62 -9.77
C THR A 240 -5.82 -20.22 -10.15
N TRP A 241 -6.89 -19.54 -9.83
CA TRP A 241 -8.24 -20.00 -10.12
C TRP A 241 -8.55 -19.96 -11.63
N TYR A 242 -8.12 -18.91 -12.33
CA TYR A 242 -8.21 -18.85 -13.80
C TYR A 242 -7.50 -20.05 -14.43
N ASN A 243 -6.29 -20.38 -13.95
CA ASN A 243 -5.55 -21.56 -14.42
C ASN A 243 -6.31 -22.86 -14.18
N HIS A 244 -6.91 -23.02 -13.00
CA HIS A 244 -7.70 -24.22 -12.69
C HIS A 244 -8.91 -24.35 -13.61
N PHE A 245 -9.66 -23.28 -13.82
CA PHE A 245 -10.88 -23.26 -14.61
C PHE A 245 -10.63 -23.49 -16.11
N HIS A 246 -9.57 -22.90 -16.66
CA HIS A 246 -9.26 -22.97 -18.09
C HIS A 246 -8.18 -24.02 -18.43
N ALA A 247 -7.76 -24.84 -17.46
CA ALA A 247 -6.61 -25.75 -17.62
C ALA A 247 -5.38 -25.03 -18.23
N SER A 248 -5.17 -23.75 -17.84
CA SER A 248 -4.07 -22.93 -18.34
C SER A 248 -2.88 -22.97 -17.38
N SER A 249 -1.73 -22.48 -17.83
CA SER A 249 -0.46 -22.51 -17.08
C SER A 249 0.17 -21.12 -16.94
N ILE A 250 -0.66 -20.08 -16.68
CA ILE A 250 -0.16 -18.72 -16.46
C ILE A 250 0.76 -18.70 -15.22
N PRO A 251 2.00 -18.22 -15.32
CA PRO A 251 2.92 -18.11 -14.19
C PRO A 251 2.39 -17.15 -13.12
N VAL A 252 1.81 -17.69 -12.04
CA VAL A 252 1.08 -16.92 -11.00
C VAL A 252 1.96 -15.83 -10.40
N SER A 253 3.13 -16.19 -9.89
CA SER A 253 3.99 -15.23 -9.18
C SER A 253 4.49 -14.10 -10.11
N PHE A 254 4.91 -14.45 -11.33
CA PHE A 254 5.39 -13.45 -12.29
C PHE A 254 4.29 -12.45 -12.66
N TRP A 255 3.09 -12.93 -13.00
CA TRP A 255 1.99 -12.05 -13.38
C TRP A 255 1.42 -11.28 -12.20
N SER A 256 1.46 -11.83 -10.99
CA SER A 256 1.14 -11.06 -9.79
C SER A 256 2.08 -9.87 -9.60
N PHE A 257 3.39 -10.06 -9.84
CA PHE A 257 4.36 -8.97 -9.85
C PHE A 257 4.01 -7.92 -10.90
N VAL A 258 3.71 -8.34 -12.13
CA VAL A 258 3.40 -7.41 -13.24
C VAL A 258 2.13 -6.62 -12.95
N ILE A 259 1.04 -7.29 -12.54
CA ILE A 259 -0.27 -6.69 -12.30
C ILE A 259 -0.22 -5.70 -11.12
N ILE A 260 0.48 -6.03 -10.04
CA ILE A 260 0.65 -5.12 -8.91
C ILE A 260 1.65 -4.02 -9.28
N GLY A 261 2.77 -4.39 -9.88
CA GLY A 261 3.89 -3.50 -10.18
C GLY A 261 3.56 -2.42 -11.21
N VAL A 262 2.67 -2.67 -12.17
CA VAL A 262 2.24 -1.65 -13.16
C VAL A 262 1.66 -0.41 -12.49
N GLY A 263 1.10 -0.53 -11.32
CA GLY A 263 0.63 0.57 -10.48
C GLY A 263 1.72 1.59 -10.13
N CYS A 264 3.00 1.19 -10.11
CA CYS A 264 4.11 2.12 -9.92
C CYS A 264 4.12 3.21 -11.01
N ILE A 265 3.98 2.79 -12.27
CA ILE A 265 3.95 3.69 -13.42
C ILE A 265 2.71 4.58 -13.38
N SER A 266 1.56 4.02 -13.03
CA SER A 266 0.30 4.76 -12.97
C SER A 266 0.30 5.83 -11.86
N CYS A 267 0.93 5.60 -10.71
CA CYS A 267 1.13 6.61 -9.67
C CYS A 267 1.96 7.80 -10.15
N MET A 268 3.06 7.54 -10.89
CA MET A 268 3.91 8.60 -11.43
C MET A 268 3.19 9.41 -12.51
N ILE A 269 2.49 8.75 -13.42
CA ILE A 269 1.69 9.38 -14.48
C ILE A 269 0.54 10.17 -13.86
N GLY A 270 -0.25 9.56 -12.96
CA GLY A 270 -1.35 10.20 -12.27
C GLY A 270 -0.93 11.44 -11.49
N GLY A 271 0.23 11.36 -10.80
CA GLY A 271 0.83 12.52 -10.13
C GLY A 271 1.22 13.65 -11.10
N SER A 272 1.70 13.33 -12.28
CA SER A 272 2.05 14.32 -13.31
C SER A 272 0.81 14.96 -13.93
N ILE A 273 -0.22 14.17 -14.23
CA ILE A 273 -1.49 14.62 -14.79
C ILE A 273 -2.24 15.50 -13.78
N SER A 274 -2.19 15.17 -12.48
CA SER A 274 -2.89 15.93 -11.44
C SER A 274 -2.42 17.37 -11.30
N ASN A 275 -1.18 17.67 -11.71
CA ASN A 275 -0.67 19.05 -11.77
C ASN A 275 -1.37 19.91 -12.84
N ARG A 276 -2.00 19.27 -13.85
CA ARG A 276 -2.69 19.96 -14.94
C ARG A 276 -4.21 20.03 -14.75
N ILE A 277 -4.81 18.91 -14.31
CA ILE A 277 -6.28 18.79 -14.23
C ILE A 277 -6.83 18.74 -12.80
N GLY A 278 -5.95 18.75 -11.81
CA GLY A 278 -6.29 18.65 -10.38
C GLY A 278 -6.39 17.22 -9.85
N SER A 279 -6.04 17.05 -8.57
CA SER A 279 -6.07 15.73 -7.90
C SER A 279 -7.47 15.12 -7.84
N ALA A 280 -8.51 15.93 -7.68
CA ALA A 280 -9.89 15.44 -7.59
C ALA A 280 -10.35 14.74 -8.87
N LYS A 281 -10.03 15.28 -10.04
CA LYS A 281 -10.40 14.69 -11.33
C LYS A 281 -9.65 13.39 -11.61
N VAL A 282 -8.34 13.34 -11.28
CA VAL A 282 -7.55 12.11 -11.44
C VAL A 282 -8.10 11.00 -10.54
N ALA A 283 -8.34 11.29 -9.26
CA ALA A 283 -8.92 10.33 -8.33
C ALA A 283 -10.31 9.86 -8.78
N TRP A 284 -11.15 10.77 -9.27
CA TRP A 284 -12.48 10.45 -9.76
C TRP A 284 -12.45 9.48 -10.94
N VAL A 285 -11.62 9.78 -11.97
CA VAL A 285 -11.48 8.91 -13.15
C VAL A 285 -10.93 7.54 -12.75
N SER A 286 -9.94 7.49 -11.86
CA SER A 286 -9.36 6.24 -11.39
C SER A 286 -10.39 5.37 -10.68
N LEU A 287 -11.18 5.93 -9.76
CA LEU A 287 -12.27 5.22 -9.10
C LEU A 287 -13.35 4.73 -10.07
N ILE A 288 -13.68 5.51 -11.11
CA ILE A 288 -14.65 5.06 -12.13
C ILE A 288 -14.11 3.83 -12.85
N VAL A 289 -12.88 3.89 -13.36
CA VAL A 289 -12.30 2.80 -14.14
C VAL A 289 -12.08 1.56 -13.28
N SER A 290 -11.54 1.70 -12.06
CA SER A 290 -11.35 0.57 -11.16
C SER A 290 -12.69 -0.04 -10.73
N GLY A 291 -13.70 0.79 -10.44
CA GLY A 291 -15.05 0.32 -10.12
C GLY A 291 -15.71 -0.43 -11.27
N ILE A 292 -15.51 0.02 -12.52
CA ILE A 292 -15.96 -0.71 -13.73
C ILE A 292 -15.22 -2.06 -13.82
N CYS A 293 -13.91 -2.10 -13.56
CA CYS A 293 -13.15 -3.35 -13.53
C CYS A 293 -13.71 -4.32 -12.46
N CYS A 294 -14.05 -3.82 -11.26
CA CYS A 294 -14.69 -4.65 -10.22
C CYS A 294 -16.00 -5.27 -10.75
N LEU A 295 -16.87 -4.47 -11.34
CA LEU A 295 -18.18 -4.94 -11.82
C LEU A 295 -18.06 -5.92 -13.00
N LEU A 296 -17.09 -5.68 -13.89
CA LEU A 296 -16.85 -6.51 -15.07
C LEU A 296 -15.94 -7.72 -14.78
N SER A 297 -15.39 -7.83 -13.58
CA SER A 297 -14.45 -8.90 -13.23
C SER A 297 -14.96 -10.31 -13.53
N PRO A 298 -16.26 -10.68 -13.39
CA PRO A 298 -16.74 -11.99 -13.81
C PRO A 298 -16.48 -12.27 -15.30
N LEU A 299 -16.59 -11.26 -16.16
CA LEU A 299 -16.34 -11.42 -17.60
C LEU A 299 -14.87 -11.64 -17.93
N PHE A 300 -13.95 -11.14 -17.07
CA PHE A 300 -12.52 -11.38 -17.26
C PHE A 300 -12.18 -12.85 -17.20
N PHE A 301 -12.84 -13.60 -16.30
CA PHE A 301 -12.65 -15.03 -16.16
C PHE A 301 -13.20 -15.85 -17.35
N LEU A 302 -14.09 -15.27 -18.16
CA LEU A 302 -14.61 -15.93 -19.36
C LEU A 302 -13.76 -15.62 -20.60
N ALA A 303 -12.81 -14.70 -20.49
CA ALA A 303 -11.99 -14.23 -21.62
C ALA A 303 -10.76 -15.17 -21.85
N SER A 304 -10.11 -15.02 -22.99
CA SER A 304 -8.85 -15.69 -23.26
C SER A 304 -7.73 -15.24 -22.29
N PRO A 305 -6.67 -16.05 -22.06
CA PRO A 305 -5.62 -15.74 -21.10
C PRO A 305 -4.99 -14.35 -21.28
N GLY A 306 -4.76 -13.93 -22.52
CA GLY A 306 -4.19 -12.62 -22.82
C GLY A 306 -5.14 -11.48 -22.43
N ILE A 307 -6.43 -11.60 -22.76
CA ILE A 307 -7.43 -10.58 -22.40
C ILE A 307 -7.61 -10.52 -20.87
N PHE A 308 -7.68 -11.67 -20.20
CA PHE A 308 -7.74 -11.74 -18.73
C PHE A 308 -6.61 -10.95 -18.08
N LEU A 309 -5.36 -11.19 -18.52
CA LEU A 309 -4.19 -10.51 -17.98
C LEU A 309 -4.18 -9.00 -18.28
N ILE A 310 -4.59 -8.59 -19.48
CA ILE A 310 -4.72 -7.17 -19.85
C ILE A 310 -5.78 -6.48 -18.95
N CYS A 311 -6.92 -7.11 -18.71
CA CYS A 311 -7.96 -6.59 -17.83
C CYS A 311 -7.46 -6.44 -16.38
N LEU A 312 -6.74 -7.43 -15.85
CA LEU A 312 -6.13 -7.33 -14.52
C LEU A 312 -5.03 -6.26 -14.44
N MET A 313 -4.21 -6.07 -15.49
CA MET A 313 -3.24 -4.99 -15.54
C MET A 313 -3.92 -3.62 -15.60
N LEU A 314 -4.99 -3.48 -16.37
CA LEU A 314 -5.79 -2.25 -16.40
C LEU A 314 -6.34 -1.94 -15.01
N TRP A 315 -6.92 -2.93 -14.35
CA TRP A 315 -7.39 -2.78 -12.97
C TRP A 315 -6.24 -2.39 -12.03
N GLY A 316 -5.09 -3.10 -12.11
CA GLY A 316 -3.89 -2.81 -11.34
C GLY A 316 -3.34 -1.38 -11.56
N CYS A 317 -3.50 -0.81 -12.75
CA CYS A 317 -3.15 0.59 -13.02
C CYS A 317 -4.07 1.55 -12.26
N PHE A 318 -5.38 1.37 -12.39
CA PHE A 318 -6.35 2.37 -11.92
C PHE A 318 -6.66 2.25 -10.43
N VAL A 319 -6.57 1.05 -9.85
CA VAL A 319 -6.81 0.83 -8.41
C VAL A 319 -5.85 1.60 -7.49
N ILE A 320 -4.68 2.03 -7.99
CA ILE A 320 -3.66 2.74 -7.18
C ILE A 320 -3.34 4.14 -7.69
N ALA A 321 -3.75 4.50 -8.92
CA ALA A 321 -3.43 5.81 -9.51
C ALA A 321 -3.99 7.00 -8.73
N ASP A 322 -5.06 6.79 -7.98
CA ASP A 322 -5.74 7.74 -7.12
C ASP A 322 -5.11 7.88 -5.72
N SER A 323 -4.32 6.92 -5.26
CA SER A 323 -3.76 6.91 -3.90
C SER A 323 -2.92 8.16 -3.55
N PRO A 324 -1.97 8.61 -4.40
CA PRO A 324 -1.28 9.88 -4.17
C PRO A 324 -2.22 11.08 -4.16
N GLN A 325 -3.28 11.02 -4.97
CA GLN A 325 -4.25 12.09 -5.11
C GLN A 325 -5.11 12.24 -3.86
N PHE A 326 -5.55 11.13 -3.26
CA PHE A 326 -6.29 11.16 -2.00
C PHE A 326 -5.45 11.71 -0.85
N SER A 327 -4.18 11.31 -0.75
CA SER A 327 -3.26 11.87 0.23
C SER A 327 -3.11 13.38 0.07
N ALA A 328 -3.01 13.87 -1.17
CA ALA A 328 -2.96 15.29 -1.48
C ALA A 328 -4.28 16.00 -1.12
N LEU A 329 -5.43 15.44 -1.49
CA LEU A 329 -6.75 16.02 -1.22
C LEU A 329 -7.05 16.12 0.28
N VAL A 330 -6.81 15.05 1.04
CA VAL A 330 -6.95 15.06 2.51
C VAL A 330 -6.04 16.12 3.13
N SER A 331 -4.79 16.20 2.67
CA SER A 331 -3.82 17.20 3.12
C SER A 331 -4.24 18.65 2.80
N GLN A 332 -4.86 18.90 1.64
CA GLN A 332 -5.29 20.23 1.20
C GLN A 332 -6.59 20.68 1.88
N THR A 333 -7.47 19.75 2.22
CA THR A 333 -8.78 20.03 2.84
C THR A 333 -8.73 20.05 4.37
N ALA A 334 -7.68 19.50 4.98
CA ALA A 334 -7.47 19.55 6.42
C ALA A 334 -7.01 20.94 6.88
N PRO A 335 -7.45 21.44 8.06
CA PRO A 335 -6.95 22.68 8.63
C PRO A 335 -5.43 22.63 8.83
N PRO A 336 -4.68 23.71 8.52
CA PRO A 336 -3.20 23.71 8.57
C PRO A 336 -2.60 23.20 9.88
N VAL A 337 -3.20 23.62 11.02
CA VAL A 337 -2.73 23.25 12.37
C VAL A 337 -2.89 21.76 12.67
N THR A 338 -3.86 21.09 12.06
CA THR A 338 -4.24 19.70 12.36
C THR A 338 -3.96 18.72 11.21
N LYS A 339 -3.30 19.22 10.17
CA LYS A 339 -3.05 18.47 8.93
C LYS A 339 -2.40 17.12 9.14
N GLY A 340 -1.36 17.04 9.97
CA GLY A 340 -0.68 15.78 10.29
C GLY A 340 -1.60 14.79 11.00
N THR A 341 -2.33 15.27 12.03
CA THR A 341 -3.30 14.45 12.76
C THR A 341 -4.43 13.94 11.85
N ALA A 342 -4.95 14.81 10.99
CA ALA A 342 -5.99 14.47 10.02
C ALA A 342 -5.53 13.38 9.04
N LEU A 343 -4.33 13.52 8.47
CA LEU A 343 -3.74 12.51 7.59
C LEU A 343 -3.55 11.17 8.30
N THR A 344 -2.98 11.19 9.51
CA THR A 344 -2.79 9.96 10.30
C THR A 344 -4.12 9.26 10.57
N LEU A 345 -5.14 10.02 10.99
CA LEU A 345 -6.47 9.47 11.28
C LEU A 345 -7.08 8.84 10.03
N VAL A 346 -7.14 9.59 8.93
CA VAL A 346 -7.74 9.11 7.67
C VAL A 346 -6.99 7.89 7.15
N THR A 347 -5.66 7.90 7.22
CA THR A 347 -4.84 6.75 6.83
C THR A 347 -5.13 5.53 7.71
N SER A 348 -5.16 5.69 9.04
CA SER A 348 -5.43 4.57 9.97
C SER A 348 -6.83 3.98 9.76
N ILE A 349 -7.86 4.82 9.57
CA ILE A 349 -9.22 4.35 9.26
C ILE A 349 -9.23 3.63 7.90
N GLY A 350 -8.55 4.19 6.88
CA GLY A 350 -8.43 3.55 5.57
C GLY A 350 -7.83 2.15 5.68
N PHE A 351 -6.74 1.98 6.43
CA PHE A 351 -6.15 0.66 6.66
C PHE A 351 -7.07 -0.28 7.46
N ALA A 352 -7.84 0.23 8.42
CA ALA A 352 -8.85 -0.58 9.12
C ALA A 352 -9.94 -1.07 8.16
N ILE A 353 -10.36 -0.22 7.22
CA ILE A 353 -11.31 -0.59 6.14
C ILE A 353 -10.72 -1.69 5.25
N THR A 354 -9.41 -1.66 4.95
CA THR A 354 -8.80 -2.75 4.17
C THR A 354 -8.86 -4.10 4.89
N ILE A 355 -8.72 -4.12 6.21
CA ILE A 355 -8.87 -5.36 6.99
C ILE A 355 -10.29 -5.90 6.83
N VAL A 356 -11.29 -5.04 7.03
CA VAL A 356 -12.69 -5.45 6.87
C VAL A 356 -12.96 -5.98 5.46
N SER A 357 -12.46 -5.30 4.43
CA SER A 357 -12.64 -5.71 3.03
C SER A 357 -11.98 -7.06 2.73
N ILE A 358 -10.71 -7.24 3.15
CA ILE A 358 -9.96 -8.48 2.94
C ILE A 358 -10.64 -9.65 3.65
N GLU A 359 -11.03 -9.47 4.91
CA GLU A 359 -11.69 -10.53 5.67
C GLU A 359 -13.08 -10.85 5.11
N THR A 360 -13.83 -9.83 4.69
CA THR A 360 -15.12 -10.03 4.02
C THR A 360 -14.94 -10.87 2.75
N LEU A 361 -13.99 -10.50 1.89
CA LEU A 361 -13.73 -11.23 0.65
C LEU A 361 -13.22 -12.65 0.94
N ASN A 362 -12.35 -12.82 1.95
CA ASN A 362 -11.82 -14.11 2.38
C ASN A 362 -12.93 -15.02 2.91
N LEU A 363 -13.84 -14.52 3.74
CA LEU A 363 -14.97 -15.28 4.27
C LEU A 363 -15.93 -15.73 3.15
N ILE A 364 -16.26 -14.80 2.25
CA ILE A 364 -17.14 -15.11 1.12
C ILE A 364 -16.46 -16.13 0.19
N TRP A 365 -15.16 -15.92 -0.11
CA TRP A 365 -14.38 -16.84 -0.94
C TRP A 365 -14.41 -18.27 -0.37
N ASN A 366 -14.10 -18.42 0.91
CA ASN A 366 -14.08 -19.72 1.57
C ASN A 366 -15.48 -20.37 1.64
N ARG A 367 -16.54 -19.57 1.77
CA ARG A 367 -17.92 -20.07 1.81
C ARG A 367 -18.35 -20.70 0.47
N PHE A 368 -17.87 -20.15 -0.64
CA PHE A 368 -18.22 -20.59 -1.98
C PHE A 368 -17.11 -21.39 -2.69
N MET A 369 -16.14 -21.91 -1.92
CA MET A 369 -15.01 -22.68 -2.49
C MET A 369 -15.44 -23.87 -3.35
N SER A 370 -16.57 -24.50 -3.04
CA SER A 370 -17.11 -25.66 -3.77
C SER A 370 -17.95 -25.27 -4.99
N ASP A 371 -18.30 -23.99 -5.15
CA ASP A 371 -19.14 -23.51 -6.25
C ASP A 371 -18.29 -22.67 -7.22
N ASP A 372 -17.90 -23.27 -8.33
CA ASP A 372 -17.06 -22.62 -9.33
C ASP A 372 -17.73 -21.42 -10.01
N VAL A 373 -19.06 -21.42 -10.12
CA VAL A 373 -19.81 -20.30 -10.73
C VAL A 373 -19.92 -19.14 -9.75
N ALA A 374 -20.19 -19.41 -8.47
CA ALA A 374 -20.35 -18.36 -7.47
C ALA A 374 -19.07 -17.55 -7.27
N LYS A 375 -17.89 -18.15 -7.41
CA LYS A 375 -16.58 -17.45 -7.29
C LYS A 375 -16.42 -16.30 -8.26
N TYR A 376 -16.98 -16.37 -9.48
CA TYR A 376 -16.91 -15.24 -10.44
C TYR A 376 -17.60 -13.98 -9.94
N TRP A 377 -18.68 -14.15 -9.16
CA TRP A 377 -19.51 -13.07 -8.65
C TRP A 377 -19.04 -12.49 -7.32
N LEU A 378 -17.90 -12.93 -6.78
CA LEU A 378 -17.40 -12.43 -5.50
C LEU A 378 -16.68 -11.09 -5.65
N LEU A 379 -15.88 -10.92 -6.72
CA LEU A 379 -15.06 -9.75 -6.93
C LEU A 379 -15.86 -8.44 -7.15
N PRO A 380 -17.06 -8.43 -7.76
CA PRO A 380 -17.91 -7.24 -7.82
C PRO A 380 -18.22 -6.61 -6.48
N VAL A 381 -18.10 -7.33 -5.36
CA VAL A 381 -18.26 -6.78 -4.00
C VAL A 381 -17.25 -5.66 -3.73
N LEU A 382 -16.09 -5.69 -4.40
CA LEU A 382 -15.09 -4.64 -4.30
C LEU A 382 -15.57 -3.31 -4.88
N ALA A 383 -16.55 -3.30 -5.79
CA ALA A 383 -17.13 -2.09 -6.37
C ALA A 383 -17.86 -1.22 -5.33
N ILE A 384 -18.24 -1.78 -4.19
CA ILE A 384 -18.85 -1.03 -3.08
C ILE A 384 -17.98 0.16 -2.69
N GLY A 385 -16.65 -0.03 -2.63
CA GLY A 385 -15.69 1.02 -2.29
C GLY A 385 -15.68 2.16 -3.32
N PRO A 386 -15.35 1.92 -4.59
CA PRO A 386 -15.39 2.94 -5.63
C PRO A 386 -16.74 3.65 -5.73
N VAL A 387 -17.87 2.93 -5.70
CA VAL A 387 -19.20 3.54 -5.73
C VAL A 387 -19.43 4.49 -4.54
N PHE A 388 -19.07 4.05 -3.32
CA PHE A 388 -19.13 4.88 -2.13
C PHE A 388 -18.25 6.12 -2.25
N GLY A 389 -17.01 5.96 -2.71
CA GLY A 389 -16.06 7.05 -2.92
C GLY A 389 -16.57 8.07 -3.94
N LEU A 390 -17.05 7.61 -5.10
CA LEU A 390 -17.59 8.44 -6.16
C LEU A 390 -18.80 9.26 -5.67
N PHE A 391 -19.72 8.62 -4.93
CA PHE A 391 -20.89 9.31 -4.40
C PHE A 391 -20.51 10.53 -3.55
N HIS A 392 -19.50 10.39 -2.67
CA HIS A 392 -19.08 11.45 -1.76
C HIS A 392 -18.21 12.52 -2.44
N MET A 393 -17.41 12.13 -3.46
CA MET A 393 -16.49 13.05 -4.15
C MET A 393 -17.15 13.94 -5.19
N LYS A 394 -18.40 13.70 -5.57
CA LYS A 394 -19.09 14.45 -6.64
C LYS A 394 -19.00 15.96 -6.48
N SER A 395 -19.11 16.45 -5.25
CA SER A 395 -19.05 17.89 -4.95
C SER A 395 -17.64 18.50 -5.09
N LEU A 396 -16.58 17.70 -4.97
CA LEU A 396 -15.18 18.16 -5.14
C LEU A 396 -14.82 18.33 -6.62
N VAL A 397 -15.33 17.44 -7.48
CA VAL A 397 -15.03 17.47 -8.90
C VAL A 397 -15.77 18.60 -9.61
N GLN A 398 -16.97 18.97 -9.15
CA GLN A 398 -17.77 20.07 -9.73
C GLN A 398 -17.22 21.46 -9.38
N LYS A 399 -16.37 21.60 -8.34
CA LYS A 399 -15.80 22.87 -7.91
C LYS A 399 -14.46 23.20 -8.59
N ASN A 400 -13.81 22.22 -9.21
CA ASN A 400 -12.52 22.31 -9.93
C ASN A 400 -12.71 22.05 -11.44
#